data_fd8c269a92cc9603babbbd7e6cf40b60
#
_entry.id   fd8c269a92cc9603babbbd7e6cf40b60
#
_cell.length_a   1.000
_cell.length_b   1.000
_cell.length_c   1.000
_cell.angle_alpha   90.00
_cell.angle_beta   90.00
_cell.angle_gamma   90.00
#
_symmetry.space_group_name_H-M   'P 1'
#
loop_
_entity.id
_entity.type
_entity.pdbx_description
1 polymer ?
#
loop_
_entity_poly.entity_id
_entity_poly.type
_entity_poly.pdbx_seq_one_letter_code
_entity_poly.pdbx_strand_id
1 'polypeptide(L)'
;FSEETLVESGLFYLDEKKKIYVERFRGRLIFPINNISGQPIALGGRIIEKLDYLAKYINSPETEFFKKGSNLYNLDLARKLSNKLDHIYLVEGYMDVVGLSRNGIENAVANLGTSLTERQILTLNQFFDDIIICFDGDESGYKAALRAAENSIKELKPEKQISFLFLPNKEDPDSYVNKNGKANFIEFTKQSKLSIHQFIFIHYKKQTENNPSSMAIFEKKLRSIANTIKDDFIKKYV
;
A
#
# COMPACT_ATOMS: atom_id res chain seq x y z
N PHE A 1 12.49 6.02 -33.48
CA PHE A 1 13.22 5.58 -32.28
C PHE A 1 13.94 4.28 -32.59
N SER A 2 15.12 4.07 -31.96
CA SER A 2 15.84 2.81 -32.10
C SER A 2 15.09 1.69 -31.33
N GLU A 3 15.34 0.42 -31.69
CA GLU A 3 14.77 -0.74 -30.98
C GLU A 3 15.15 -0.74 -29.50
N GLU A 4 16.38 -0.36 -29.18
CA GLU A 4 16.90 -0.21 -27.83
C GLU A 4 16.06 0.81 -27.03
N THR A 5 15.82 2.00 -27.59
CA THR A 5 14.97 3.03 -26.97
C THR A 5 13.54 2.54 -26.73
N LEU A 6 12.97 1.75 -27.65
CA LEU A 6 11.62 1.18 -27.47
C LEU A 6 11.56 0.22 -26.27
N VAL A 7 12.56 -0.63 -26.10
CA VAL A 7 12.63 -1.57 -24.97
C VAL A 7 12.90 -0.84 -23.65
N GLU A 8 13.87 0.07 -23.62
CA GLU A 8 14.25 0.85 -22.44
C GLU A 8 13.12 1.75 -21.93
N SER A 9 12.26 2.24 -22.83
CA SER A 9 11.07 3.02 -22.44
C SER A 9 10.09 2.24 -21.57
N GLY A 10 10.15 0.90 -21.60
CA GLY A 10 9.17 0.02 -20.93
C GLY A 10 7.78 0.02 -21.56
N LEU A 11 7.57 0.74 -22.67
CA LEU A 11 6.29 0.81 -23.38
C LEU A 11 6.12 -0.35 -24.36
N PHE A 12 7.21 -0.97 -24.76
CA PHE A 12 7.23 -2.10 -25.68
C PHE A 12 7.96 -3.29 -25.06
N TYR A 13 7.68 -4.47 -25.55
CA TYR A 13 8.44 -5.68 -25.27
C TYR A 13 8.60 -6.49 -26.55
N LEU A 14 9.69 -7.25 -26.66
CA LEU A 14 9.90 -8.15 -27.78
C LEU A 14 9.08 -9.43 -27.58
N ASP A 15 8.17 -9.71 -28.52
CA ASP A 15 7.55 -11.03 -28.63
C ASP A 15 8.57 -11.99 -29.24
N GLU A 16 9.17 -12.84 -28.40
CA GLU A 16 10.23 -13.77 -28.78
C GLU A 16 9.80 -14.78 -29.86
N LYS A 17 8.51 -15.11 -29.93
CA LYS A 17 7.97 -16.04 -30.91
C LYS A 17 7.81 -15.40 -32.29
N LYS A 18 7.31 -14.17 -32.32
CA LYS A 18 7.03 -13.42 -33.54
C LYS A 18 8.17 -12.54 -34.01
N LYS A 19 9.19 -12.33 -33.14
CA LYS A 19 10.31 -11.41 -33.38
C LYS A 19 9.86 -9.98 -33.75
N ILE A 20 8.79 -9.50 -33.10
CA ILE A 20 8.25 -8.14 -33.30
C ILE A 20 8.11 -7.46 -31.94
N TYR A 21 8.21 -6.12 -31.95
CA TYR A 21 7.92 -5.30 -30.79
C TYR A 21 6.41 -5.11 -30.63
N VAL A 22 5.90 -5.36 -29.43
CA VAL A 22 4.49 -5.27 -29.09
C VAL A 22 4.30 -4.20 -28.02
N GLU A 23 3.26 -3.41 -28.15
CA GLU A 23 2.87 -2.39 -27.20
C GLU A 23 2.42 -3.05 -25.88
N ARG A 24 3.05 -2.68 -24.77
CA ARG A 24 2.76 -3.25 -23.43
C ARG A 24 1.36 -2.92 -22.94
N PHE A 25 0.88 -1.72 -23.23
CA PHE A 25 -0.34 -1.16 -22.65
C PHE A 25 -1.54 -1.15 -23.61
N ARG A 26 -1.48 -1.90 -24.68
CA ARG A 26 -2.56 -2.00 -25.65
C ARG A 26 -3.89 -2.42 -25.01
N GLY A 27 -4.98 -1.70 -25.32
CA GLY A 27 -6.33 -1.98 -24.79
C GLY A 27 -6.49 -1.71 -23.30
N ARG A 28 -5.71 -0.76 -22.74
CA ARG A 28 -5.73 -0.46 -21.30
C ARG A 28 -6.01 1.01 -21.03
N LEU A 29 -6.73 1.26 -19.93
CA LEU A 29 -6.80 2.55 -19.29
C LEU A 29 -5.48 2.80 -18.57
N ILE A 30 -4.87 3.97 -18.81
CA ILE A 30 -3.53 4.30 -18.33
C ILE A 30 -3.62 5.18 -17.09
N PHE A 31 -2.80 4.83 -16.09
CA PHE A 31 -2.56 5.57 -14.86
C PHE A 31 -1.09 6.04 -14.85
N PRO A 32 -0.82 7.33 -15.08
CA PRO A 32 0.56 7.84 -14.95
C PRO A 32 1.06 7.65 -13.52
N ILE A 33 2.26 7.11 -13.39
CA ILE A 33 2.96 6.99 -12.12
C ILE A 33 4.02 8.10 -12.09
N ASN A 34 3.84 9.04 -11.18
CA ASN A 34 4.70 10.19 -11.06
C ASN A 34 5.77 10.01 -9.99
N ASN A 35 6.91 10.67 -10.17
CA ASN A 35 7.84 10.89 -9.08
C ASN A 35 7.26 11.93 -8.11
N ILE A 36 7.95 12.16 -7.00
CA ILE A 36 7.51 13.10 -5.96
C ILE A 36 7.36 14.55 -6.47
N SER A 37 8.03 14.92 -7.57
CA SER A 37 7.94 16.24 -8.19
C SER A 37 6.77 16.36 -9.18
N GLY A 38 6.02 15.28 -9.43
CA GLY A 38 4.89 15.26 -10.35
C GLY A 38 5.27 14.95 -11.81
N GLN A 39 6.50 14.50 -12.07
CA GLN A 39 6.93 14.09 -13.41
C GLN A 39 6.61 12.62 -13.63
N PRO A 40 5.99 12.21 -14.76
CA PRO A 40 5.71 10.82 -15.06
C PRO A 40 7.00 10.03 -15.25
N ILE A 41 7.15 8.93 -14.52
CA ILE A 41 8.31 8.03 -14.53
C ILE A 41 7.95 6.60 -14.95
N ALA A 42 6.68 6.28 -14.94
CA ALA A 42 6.15 4.97 -15.32
C ALA A 42 4.66 5.05 -15.62
N LEU A 43 4.09 3.94 -16.09
CA LEU A 43 2.66 3.79 -16.36
C LEU A 43 2.12 2.55 -15.66
N GLY A 44 0.93 2.68 -15.08
CA GLY A 44 0.05 1.57 -14.74
C GLY A 44 -1.01 1.42 -15.82
N GLY A 45 -1.48 0.21 -16.08
CA GLY A 45 -2.53 -0.03 -17.06
C GLY A 45 -3.56 -1.05 -16.58
N ARG A 46 -4.85 -0.67 -16.58
CA ARG A 46 -5.97 -1.57 -16.32
C ARG A 46 -6.64 -1.95 -17.62
N ILE A 47 -6.86 -3.25 -17.84
CA ILE A 47 -7.56 -3.72 -19.05
C ILE A 47 -8.98 -3.15 -19.11
N ILE A 48 -9.39 -2.66 -20.29
CA ILE A 48 -10.73 -2.09 -20.50
C ILE A 48 -11.73 -3.22 -20.70
N GLU A 49 -11.42 -4.15 -21.60
CA GLU A 49 -12.25 -5.33 -21.85
C GLU A 49 -11.69 -6.52 -21.10
N LYS A 50 -12.55 -7.21 -20.32
CA LYS A 50 -12.13 -8.38 -19.57
C LYS A 50 -11.80 -9.53 -20.53
N LEU A 51 -10.53 -9.92 -20.56
CA LEU A 51 -10.03 -11.08 -21.30
C LEU A 51 -9.33 -12.01 -20.29
N ASP A 52 -9.82 -13.24 -20.16
CA ASP A 52 -9.40 -14.16 -19.10
C ASP A 52 -7.92 -14.57 -19.15
N TYR A 53 -7.29 -14.41 -20.33
CA TYR A 53 -5.86 -14.69 -20.52
C TYR A 53 -4.94 -13.48 -20.29
N LEU A 54 -5.47 -12.31 -19.94
CA LEU A 54 -4.68 -11.10 -19.68
C LEU A 54 -4.80 -10.66 -18.22
N ALA A 55 -3.68 -10.25 -17.66
CA ALA A 55 -3.67 -9.65 -16.34
C ALA A 55 -4.53 -8.38 -16.28
N LYS A 56 -5.41 -8.29 -15.26
CA LYS A 56 -6.31 -7.13 -15.03
C LYS A 56 -5.51 -5.82 -14.91
N TYR A 57 -4.38 -5.85 -14.21
CA TYR A 57 -3.46 -4.72 -14.04
C TYR A 57 -2.06 -5.11 -14.46
N ILE A 58 -1.34 -4.17 -15.07
CA ILE A 58 0.09 -4.25 -15.34
C ILE A 58 0.75 -2.90 -15.02
N ASN A 59 2.03 -2.94 -14.69
CA ASN A 59 2.87 -1.76 -14.52
C ASN A 59 4.02 -1.78 -15.53
N SER A 60 4.62 -0.62 -15.76
CA SER A 60 5.93 -0.55 -16.40
C SER A 60 6.92 -1.48 -15.70
N PRO A 61 7.89 -2.04 -16.43
CA PRO A 61 9.04 -2.69 -15.81
C PRO A 61 9.81 -1.67 -14.95
N GLU A 62 10.63 -2.16 -14.04
CA GLU A 62 11.53 -1.28 -13.30
C GLU A 62 12.59 -0.71 -14.26
N THR A 63 12.91 0.57 -14.05
CA THR A 63 13.92 1.31 -14.81
C THR A 63 14.85 2.02 -13.83
N GLU A 64 15.82 2.76 -14.34
CA GLU A 64 16.66 3.63 -13.51
C GLU A 64 15.81 4.64 -12.70
N PHE A 65 14.76 5.19 -13.30
CA PHE A 65 13.89 6.20 -12.70
C PHE A 65 12.71 5.63 -11.91
N PHE A 66 12.33 4.39 -12.19
CA PHE A 66 11.16 3.77 -11.59
C PHE A 66 11.50 2.47 -10.85
N LYS A 67 11.33 2.48 -9.52
CA LYS A 67 11.45 1.31 -8.65
C LYS A 67 10.15 1.14 -7.86
N LYS A 68 9.44 0.04 -8.04
CA LYS A 68 8.13 -0.22 -7.38
C LYS A 68 8.22 -0.13 -5.86
N GLY A 69 9.29 -0.66 -5.27
CA GLY A 69 9.52 -0.62 -3.83
C GLY A 69 9.94 0.75 -3.27
N SER A 70 10.09 1.78 -4.11
CA SER A 70 10.48 3.13 -3.69
C SER A 70 9.44 4.18 -4.05
N ASN A 71 8.51 3.86 -4.93
CA ASN A 71 7.50 4.79 -5.41
C ASN A 71 6.11 4.37 -4.91
N LEU A 72 5.24 5.35 -4.73
CA LEU A 72 3.82 5.18 -4.40
C LEU A 72 2.99 5.97 -5.41
N TYR A 73 1.91 5.37 -5.88
CA TYR A 73 0.96 6.05 -6.74
C TYR A 73 0.30 7.22 -6.01
N ASN A 74 0.15 8.35 -6.66
CA ASN A 74 -0.50 9.58 -6.17
C ASN A 74 0.24 10.31 -5.03
N LEU A 75 1.47 9.95 -4.70
CA LEU A 75 2.20 10.63 -3.62
C LEU A 75 2.51 12.09 -3.95
N ASP A 76 2.76 12.41 -5.22
CA ASP A 76 3.01 13.76 -5.72
C ASP A 76 1.85 14.73 -5.45
N LEU A 77 0.61 14.25 -5.47
CA LEU A 77 -0.58 15.04 -5.14
C LEU A 77 -0.89 15.00 -3.64
N ALA A 78 -0.92 13.81 -3.05
CA ALA A 78 -1.29 13.63 -1.65
C ALA A 78 -0.35 14.40 -0.69
N ARG A 79 0.96 14.45 -0.96
CA ARG A 79 1.92 15.20 -0.13
C ARG A 79 1.63 16.70 -0.01
N LYS A 80 0.94 17.30 -0.99
CA LYS A 80 0.56 18.73 -0.95
C LYS A 80 -0.46 19.02 0.15
N LEU A 81 -1.09 17.99 0.69
CA LEU A 81 -2.07 18.09 1.78
C LEU A 81 -1.43 17.94 3.16
N SER A 82 -0.14 17.63 3.27
CA SER A 82 0.54 17.41 4.56
C SER A 82 0.50 18.61 5.51
N ASN A 83 0.37 19.83 4.99
CA ASN A 83 0.18 21.02 5.81
C ASN A 83 -1.24 21.17 6.39
N LYS A 84 -2.20 20.34 5.95
CA LYS A 84 -3.62 20.42 6.35
C LYS A 84 -4.09 19.13 7.06
N LEU A 85 -3.43 18.03 6.79
CA LEU A 85 -3.80 16.70 7.28
C LEU A 85 -2.55 16.02 7.84
N ASP A 86 -2.66 15.45 9.01
CA ASP A 86 -1.62 14.71 9.71
C ASP A 86 -1.50 13.25 9.27
N HIS A 87 -2.48 12.75 8.54
CA HIS A 87 -2.59 11.34 8.15
C HIS A 87 -2.73 11.13 6.65
N ILE A 88 -2.36 9.93 6.22
CA ILE A 88 -2.48 9.45 4.84
C ILE A 88 -3.02 8.02 4.82
N TYR A 89 -3.90 7.72 3.86
CA TYR A 89 -4.36 6.37 3.58
C TYR A 89 -3.41 5.67 2.60
N LEU A 90 -2.94 4.49 2.96
CA LEU A 90 -2.21 3.61 2.08
C LEU A 90 -3.13 2.45 1.69
N VAL A 91 -3.51 2.38 0.43
CA VAL A 91 -4.43 1.39 -0.13
C VAL A 91 -3.72 0.43 -1.09
N GLU A 92 -4.42 -0.61 -1.58
CA GLU A 92 -3.80 -1.63 -2.43
C GLU A 92 -3.62 -1.17 -3.88
N GLY A 93 -4.60 -0.46 -4.45
CA GLY A 93 -4.64 -0.22 -5.89
C GLY A 93 -4.99 1.21 -6.33
N TYR A 94 -4.79 1.45 -7.62
CA TYR A 94 -5.12 2.74 -8.24
C TYR A 94 -6.59 3.11 -8.12
N MET A 95 -7.49 2.11 -8.23
CA MET A 95 -8.92 2.35 -8.20
C MET A 95 -9.38 2.79 -6.83
N ASP A 96 -8.77 2.29 -5.76
CA ASP A 96 -9.07 2.73 -4.39
C ASP A 96 -8.70 4.20 -4.21
N VAL A 97 -7.52 4.62 -4.71
CA VAL A 97 -7.12 6.03 -4.70
C VAL A 97 -8.10 6.88 -5.50
N VAL A 98 -8.49 6.45 -6.69
CA VAL A 98 -9.45 7.17 -7.54
C VAL A 98 -10.83 7.25 -6.87
N GLY A 99 -11.31 6.14 -6.29
CA GLY A 99 -12.59 6.10 -5.58
C GLY A 99 -12.62 7.01 -4.35
N LEU A 100 -11.57 6.98 -3.53
CA LEU A 100 -11.41 7.87 -2.39
C LEU A 100 -11.36 9.34 -2.84
N SER A 101 -10.53 9.66 -3.84
CA SER A 101 -10.37 11.03 -4.37
C SER A 101 -11.68 11.57 -4.96
N ARG A 102 -12.42 10.76 -5.74
CA ARG A 102 -13.73 11.11 -6.27
C ARG A 102 -14.73 11.48 -5.18
N ASN A 103 -14.61 10.89 -4.01
CA ASN A 103 -15.42 11.16 -2.83
C ASN A 103 -14.80 12.26 -1.92
N GLY A 104 -13.77 12.97 -2.37
CA GLY A 104 -13.14 14.08 -1.66
C GLY A 104 -12.16 13.66 -0.55
N ILE A 105 -11.66 12.42 -0.59
CA ILE A 105 -10.56 11.93 0.26
C ILE A 105 -9.30 11.85 -0.60
N GLU A 106 -8.58 12.96 -0.67
CA GLU A 106 -7.45 13.13 -1.60
C GLU A 106 -6.10 12.71 -1.00
N ASN A 107 -6.04 12.49 0.31
CA ASN A 107 -4.86 12.01 1.04
C ASN A 107 -4.77 10.49 1.00
N ALA A 108 -4.75 9.92 -0.19
CA ALA A 108 -4.60 8.49 -0.41
C ALA A 108 -3.48 8.19 -1.40
N VAL A 109 -2.72 7.13 -1.15
CA VAL A 109 -1.66 6.61 -2.02
C VAL A 109 -1.80 5.10 -2.15
N ALA A 110 -1.26 4.53 -3.23
CA ALA A 110 -1.29 3.08 -3.40
C ALA A 110 0.09 2.48 -3.67
N ASN A 111 0.24 1.21 -3.28
CA ASN A 111 1.36 0.38 -3.69
C ASN A 111 1.29 0.04 -5.19
N LEU A 112 2.44 -0.32 -5.75
CA LEU A 112 2.61 -0.58 -7.19
C LEU A 112 2.75 -2.07 -7.50
N GLY A 113 1.94 -2.91 -6.83
CA GLY A 113 1.96 -4.36 -7.00
C GLY A 113 3.13 -5.06 -6.29
N THR A 114 3.63 -4.46 -5.22
CA THR A 114 4.64 -5.04 -4.32
C THR A 114 4.18 -4.95 -2.87
N SER A 115 4.79 -5.73 -1.99
CA SER A 115 4.59 -5.53 -0.54
C SER A 115 5.13 -4.16 -0.12
N LEU A 116 4.50 -3.59 0.91
CA LEU A 116 4.97 -2.34 1.52
C LEU A 116 6.41 -2.47 2.03
N THR A 117 7.25 -1.52 1.67
CA THR A 117 8.68 -1.51 1.99
C THR A 117 9.02 -0.49 3.07
N GLU A 118 10.14 -0.71 3.77
CA GLU A 118 10.70 0.26 4.72
C GLU A 118 10.90 1.65 4.06
N ARG A 119 11.39 1.67 2.82
CA ARG A 119 11.64 2.92 2.09
C ARG A 119 10.37 3.72 1.83
N GLN A 120 9.27 3.04 1.50
CA GLN A 120 7.96 3.69 1.33
C GLN A 120 7.44 4.27 2.65
N ILE A 121 7.56 3.54 3.76
CA ILE A 121 7.21 4.03 5.11
C ILE A 121 8.04 5.26 5.47
N LEU A 122 9.36 5.20 5.30
CA LEU A 122 10.24 6.33 5.58
C LEU A 122 9.91 7.56 4.72
N THR A 123 9.51 7.34 3.46
CA THR A 123 9.08 8.42 2.57
C THR A 123 7.76 9.06 3.05
N LEU A 124 6.75 8.25 3.42
CA LEU A 124 5.48 8.76 3.94
C LEU A 124 5.67 9.52 5.26
N ASN A 125 6.52 9.02 6.15
CA ASN A 125 6.85 9.66 7.44
C ASN A 125 7.51 11.05 7.30
N GLN A 126 8.03 11.42 6.13
CA GLN A 126 8.52 12.78 5.87
C GLN A 126 7.39 13.80 5.78
N PHE A 127 6.16 13.37 5.47
CA PHE A 127 5.03 14.24 5.17
C PHE A 127 3.87 14.08 6.15
N PHE A 128 3.69 12.89 6.73
CA PHE A 128 2.53 12.57 7.56
C PHE A 128 2.96 11.94 8.89
N ASP A 129 2.15 12.15 9.92
CA ASP A 129 2.40 11.59 11.25
C ASP A 129 1.67 10.27 11.48
N ASP A 130 0.55 10.02 10.79
CA ASP A 130 -0.18 8.74 10.84
C ASP A 130 -0.34 8.14 9.44
N ILE A 131 0.19 6.94 9.23
CA ILE A 131 -0.01 6.13 8.02
C ILE A 131 -1.12 5.13 8.32
N ILE A 132 -2.28 5.29 7.70
CA ILE A 132 -3.43 4.39 7.85
C ILE A 132 -3.42 3.39 6.70
N ILE A 133 -3.03 2.16 6.97
CA ILE A 133 -3.03 1.07 6.00
C ILE A 133 -4.45 0.51 5.92
N CYS A 134 -5.10 0.74 4.79
CA CYS A 134 -6.46 0.31 4.51
C CYS A 134 -6.45 -0.63 3.31
N PHE A 135 -6.36 -1.93 3.59
CA PHE A 135 -6.38 -2.98 2.58
C PHE A 135 -7.75 -3.62 2.50
N ASP A 136 -7.97 -4.43 1.47
CA ASP A 136 -9.23 -5.13 1.25
C ASP A 136 -9.65 -5.94 2.47
N GLY A 137 -10.93 -5.97 2.78
CA GLY A 137 -11.49 -6.65 3.95
C GLY A 137 -11.56 -8.19 3.81
N ASP A 138 -10.78 -8.76 2.90
CA ASP A 138 -10.71 -10.21 2.66
C ASP A 138 -9.46 -10.86 3.30
N GLU A 139 -9.32 -12.17 3.13
CA GLU A 139 -8.19 -12.93 3.68
C GLU A 139 -6.85 -12.53 3.05
N SER A 140 -6.85 -12.14 1.77
CA SER A 140 -5.65 -11.70 1.05
C SER A 140 -5.14 -10.37 1.60
N GLY A 141 -6.05 -9.39 1.73
CA GLY A 141 -5.76 -8.08 2.32
C GLY A 141 -5.32 -8.20 3.78
N TYR A 142 -5.92 -9.09 4.57
CA TYR A 142 -5.48 -9.36 5.95
C TYR A 142 -4.03 -9.90 6.00
N LYS A 143 -3.68 -10.86 5.12
CA LYS A 143 -2.32 -11.39 5.02
C LYS A 143 -1.32 -10.33 4.54
N ALA A 144 -1.73 -9.47 3.62
CA ALA A 144 -0.92 -8.35 3.16
C ALA A 144 -0.68 -7.34 4.29
N ALA A 145 -1.73 -7.02 5.08
CA ALA A 145 -1.65 -6.15 6.24
C ALA A 145 -0.70 -6.71 7.32
N LEU A 146 -0.73 -8.01 7.58
CA LEU A 146 0.18 -8.63 8.55
C LEU A 146 1.65 -8.49 8.12
N ARG A 147 1.95 -8.80 6.85
CA ARG A 147 3.30 -8.59 6.30
C ARG A 147 3.72 -7.13 6.37
N ALA A 148 2.80 -6.21 6.06
CA ALA A 148 3.04 -4.78 6.18
C ALA A 148 3.36 -4.39 7.63
N ALA A 149 2.61 -4.91 8.62
CA ALA A 149 2.85 -4.66 10.04
C ALA A 149 4.22 -5.18 10.49
N GLU A 150 4.58 -6.42 10.18
CA GLU A 150 5.88 -7.01 10.54
C GLU A 150 7.07 -6.28 9.89
N ASN A 151 6.88 -5.73 8.70
CA ASN A 151 7.93 -4.93 8.04
C ASN A 151 8.03 -3.51 8.58
N SER A 152 6.89 -2.89 8.91
CA SER A 152 6.81 -1.48 9.29
C SER A 152 7.13 -1.23 10.75
N ILE A 153 6.91 -2.21 11.63
CA ILE A 153 7.14 -2.05 13.08
C ILE A 153 8.59 -1.65 13.41
N LYS A 154 9.54 -2.05 12.56
CA LYS A 154 10.96 -1.72 12.70
C LYS A 154 11.24 -0.22 12.58
N GLU A 155 10.39 0.49 11.83
CA GLU A 155 10.54 1.91 11.48
C GLU A 155 9.68 2.84 12.35
N LEU A 156 9.09 2.31 13.44
CA LEU A 156 8.32 3.12 14.39
C LEU A 156 9.21 4.18 15.04
N LYS A 157 8.63 5.36 15.23
CA LYS A 157 9.22 6.49 15.94
C LYS A 157 8.20 7.08 16.90
N PRO A 158 8.60 7.77 17.98
CA PRO A 158 7.69 8.31 18.98
C PRO A 158 6.57 9.20 18.40
N GLU A 159 6.90 10.03 17.40
CA GLU A 159 5.96 10.98 16.79
C GLU A 159 5.22 10.44 15.57
N LYS A 160 5.48 9.18 15.18
CA LYS A 160 4.90 8.57 13.98
C LYS A 160 4.04 7.37 14.33
N GLN A 161 2.87 7.30 13.71
CA GLN A 161 1.92 6.22 13.93
C GLN A 161 1.73 5.42 12.64
N ILE A 162 1.52 4.13 12.78
CA ILE A 162 1.08 3.23 11.73
C ILE A 162 -0.16 2.52 12.24
N SER A 163 -1.25 2.70 11.53
CA SER A 163 -2.57 2.19 11.88
C SER A 163 -3.09 1.28 10.78
N PHE A 164 -3.94 0.32 11.14
CA PHE A 164 -4.57 -0.62 10.22
C PHE A 164 -6.09 -0.46 10.27
N LEU A 165 -6.70 -0.36 9.10
CA LEU A 165 -8.14 -0.28 8.93
C LEU A 165 -8.61 -1.47 8.09
N PHE A 166 -9.52 -2.27 8.64
CA PHE A 166 -10.15 -3.40 7.95
C PHE A 166 -11.60 -3.06 7.66
N LEU A 167 -11.94 -3.00 6.38
CA LEU A 167 -13.30 -2.70 5.95
C LEU A 167 -14.23 -3.92 6.16
N PRO A 168 -15.50 -3.70 6.51
CA PRO A 168 -16.45 -4.78 6.72
C PRO A 168 -16.84 -5.45 5.39
N ASN A 169 -17.45 -6.64 5.48
CA ASN A 169 -18.10 -7.33 4.35
C ASN A 169 -17.18 -7.61 3.13
N LYS A 170 -15.87 -7.69 3.33
CA LYS A 170 -14.88 -7.86 2.25
C LYS A 170 -14.91 -6.73 1.21
N GLU A 171 -15.35 -5.55 1.61
CA GLU A 171 -15.32 -4.37 0.76
C GLU A 171 -13.88 -3.85 0.60
N ASP A 172 -13.59 -3.23 -0.54
CA ASP A 172 -12.41 -2.41 -0.79
C ASP A 172 -12.71 -0.93 -0.51
N PRO A 173 -11.70 -0.05 -0.42
CA PRO A 173 -11.90 1.38 -0.14
C PRO A 173 -12.81 2.08 -1.15
N ASP A 174 -12.71 1.75 -2.46
CA ASP A 174 -13.56 2.32 -3.51
C ASP A 174 -15.03 1.95 -3.30
N SER A 175 -15.34 0.67 -3.13
CA SER A 175 -16.71 0.18 -2.93
C SER A 175 -17.32 0.73 -1.64
N TYR A 176 -16.55 0.74 -0.54
CA TYR A 176 -17.04 1.21 0.75
C TYR A 176 -17.38 2.69 0.71
N VAL A 177 -16.50 3.55 0.18
CA VAL A 177 -16.74 5.00 0.16
C VAL A 177 -17.85 5.37 -0.82
N ASN A 178 -17.99 4.68 -1.95
CA ASN A 178 -19.07 4.91 -2.90
C ASN A 178 -20.44 4.58 -2.30
N LYS A 179 -20.53 3.56 -1.46
CA LYS A 179 -21.77 3.12 -0.81
C LYS A 179 -22.14 3.99 0.40
N ASN A 180 -21.16 4.33 1.22
CA ASN A 180 -21.39 4.93 2.55
C ASN A 180 -21.08 6.42 2.59
N GLY A 181 -20.34 6.95 1.62
CA GLY A 181 -19.92 8.35 1.55
C GLY A 181 -18.72 8.69 2.43
N LYS A 182 -18.15 9.88 2.18
CA LYS A 182 -16.94 10.39 2.86
C LYS A 182 -17.10 10.47 4.37
N ALA A 183 -18.21 11.02 4.86
CA ALA A 183 -18.40 11.23 6.31
C ALA A 183 -18.37 9.90 7.08
N ASN A 184 -19.07 8.88 6.56
CA ASN A 184 -19.10 7.56 7.18
C ASN A 184 -17.75 6.84 7.08
N PHE A 185 -17.00 7.01 5.98
CA PHE A 185 -15.65 6.46 5.87
C PHE A 185 -14.70 7.06 6.91
N ILE A 186 -14.71 8.37 7.10
CA ILE A 186 -13.88 9.06 8.11
C ILE A 186 -14.27 8.64 9.52
N GLU A 187 -15.57 8.57 9.81
CA GLU A 187 -16.07 8.16 11.13
C GLU A 187 -15.70 6.69 11.42
N PHE A 188 -15.89 5.80 10.45
CA PHE A 188 -15.48 4.41 10.56
C PHE A 188 -13.98 4.28 10.80
N THR A 189 -13.16 5.07 10.08
CA THR A 189 -11.70 5.10 10.29
C THR A 189 -11.35 5.45 11.74
N LYS A 190 -11.97 6.49 12.30
CA LYS A 190 -11.71 6.93 13.68
C LYS A 190 -12.06 5.86 14.72
N GLN A 191 -13.17 5.14 14.50
CA GLN A 191 -13.68 4.15 15.45
C GLN A 191 -13.00 2.79 15.34
N SER A 192 -12.53 2.42 14.14
CA SER A 192 -12.16 1.03 13.83
C SER A 192 -10.68 0.83 13.51
N LYS A 193 -9.89 1.90 13.33
CA LYS A 193 -8.46 1.73 13.08
C LYS A 193 -7.77 1.16 14.31
N LEU A 194 -6.89 0.20 14.07
CA LEU A 194 -6.05 -0.43 15.08
C LEU A 194 -4.62 0.12 14.96
N SER A 195 -3.97 0.44 16.07
CA SER A 195 -2.53 0.69 16.02
C SER A 195 -1.79 -0.58 15.59
N ILE A 196 -0.57 -0.43 15.07
CA ILE A 196 0.26 -1.58 14.67
C ILE A 196 0.45 -2.57 15.83
N HIS A 197 0.62 -2.09 17.06
CA HIS A 197 0.75 -2.92 18.25
C HIS A 197 -0.52 -3.70 18.56
N GLN A 198 -1.69 -3.03 18.52
CA GLN A 198 -2.98 -3.68 18.71
C GLN A 198 -3.23 -4.76 17.65
N PHE A 199 -2.93 -4.45 16.39
CA PHE A 199 -3.13 -5.39 15.29
C PHE A 199 -2.25 -6.64 15.45
N ILE A 200 -0.96 -6.48 15.69
CA ILE A 200 -0.02 -7.58 15.92
C ILE A 200 -0.44 -8.41 17.13
N PHE A 201 -0.75 -7.76 18.26
CA PHE A 201 -1.20 -8.44 19.47
C PHE A 201 -2.45 -9.28 19.22
N ILE A 202 -3.49 -8.69 18.63
CA ILE A 202 -4.76 -9.37 18.33
C ILE A 202 -4.51 -10.58 17.40
N HIS A 203 -3.68 -10.41 16.37
CA HIS A 203 -3.38 -11.49 15.43
C HIS A 203 -2.77 -12.70 16.13
N TYR A 204 -1.69 -12.52 16.88
CA TYR A 204 -1.01 -13.64 17.55
C TYR A 204 -1.80 -14.18 18.74
N LYS A 205 -2.56 -13.34 19.46
CA LYS A 205 -3.42 -13.78 20.56
C LYS A 205 -4.54 -14.72 20.10
N LYS A 206 -5.14 -14.48 18.94
CA LYS A 206 -6.17 -15.37 18.35
C LYS A 206 -5.67 -16.78 18.06
N GLN A 207 -4.37 -16.95 17.87
CA GLN A 207 -3.73 -18.25 17.58
C GLN A 207 -3.23 -18.95 18.86
N THR A 208 -3.42 -18.32 20.02
CA THR A 208 -2.86 -18.76 21.30
C THR A 208 -3.93 -19.43 22.14
N GLU A 209 -3.71 -20.69 22.47
CA GLU A 209 -4.54 -21.43 23.41
C GLU A 209 -4.31 -20.95 24.85
N ASN A 210 -5.32 -21.15 25.72
CA ASN A 210 -5.23 -20.77 27.11
C ASN A 210 -4.51 -21.83 27.95
N ASN A 211 -3.25 -22.13 27.59
CA ASN A 211 -2.37 -23.01 28.36
C ASN A 211 -0.96 -22.37 28.50
N PRO A 212 -0.18 -22.76 29.54
CA PRO A 212 1.12 -22.14 29.81
C PRO A 212 2.12 -22.21 28.66
N SER A 213 2.18 -23.32 27.93
CA SER A 213 3.11 -23.50 26.82
C SER A 213 2.77 -22.59 25.64
N SER A 214 1.49 -22.51 25.25
CA SER A 214 1.03 -21.65 24.19
C SER A 214 1.22 -20.16 24.53
N MET A 215 0.98 -19.79 25.81
CA MET A 215 1.23 -18.42 26.29
C MET A 215 2.72 -18.06 26.26
N ALA A 216 3.61 -18.98 26.61
CA ALA A 216 5.06 -18.75 26.53
C ALA A 216 5.54 -18.56 25.08
N ILE A 217 5.00 -19.34 24.13
CA ILE A 217 5.28 -19.20 22.70
C ILE A 217 4.80 -17.82 22.20
N PHE A 218 3.60 -17.41 22.57
CA PHE A 218 3.03 -16.11 22.24
C PHE A 218 3.90 -14.96 22.75
N GLU A 219 4.27 -14.99 24.03
CA GLU A 219 5.16 -13.98 24.61
C GLU A 219 6.52 -13.92 23.89
N LYS A 220 7.14 -15.08 23.63
CA LYS A 220 8.39 -15.17 22.90
C LYS A 220 8.29 -14.55 21.50
N LYS A 221 7.18 -14.78 20.78
CA LYS A 221 6.94 -14.19 19.46
C LYS A 221 6.81 -12.67 19.54
N LEU A 222 6.03 -12.13 20.47
CA LEU A 222 5.91 -10.68 20.66
C LEU A 222 7.24 -10.03 21.02
N ARG A 223 8.01 -10.61 21.95
CA ARG A 223 9.34 -10.12 22.31
C ARG A 223 10.30 -10.14 21.10
N SER A 224 10.22 -11.19 20.28
CA SER A 224 11.02 -11.27 19.04
C SER A 224 10.68 -10.13 18.08
N ILE A 225 9.40 -9.80 17.90
CA ILE A 225 8.95 -8.70 17.05
C ILE A 225 9.39 -7.35 17.64
N ALA A 226 9.12 -7.11 18.93
CA ALA A 226 9.54 -5.88 19.63
C ALA A 226 11.05 -5.64 19.51
N ASN A 227 11.87 -6.69 19.57
CA ASN A 227 13.31 -6.60 19.41
C ASN A 227 13.76 -6.15 18.02
N THR A 228 12.92 -6.18 17.00
CA THR A 228 13.25 -5.66 15.66
C THR A 228 13.10 -4.14 15.54
N ILE A 229 12.45 -3.48 16.51
CA ILE A 229 12.24 -2.04 16.53
C ILE A 229 13.61 -1.35 16.65
N LYS A 230 13.88 -0.40 15.74
CA LYS A 230 15.16 0.30 15.66
C LYS A 230 15.27 1.42 16.69
N ASP A 231 14.15 2.05 17.07
CA ASP A 231 14.12 3.13 18.05
C ASP A 231 14.11 2.59 19.48
N ASP A 232 15.12 2.94 20.25
CA ASP A 232 15.32 2.43 21.62
C ASP A 232 14.27 2.97 22.61
N PHE A 233 13.68 4.14 22.36
CA PHE A 233 12.64 4.69 23.23
C PHE A 233 11.33 3.93 23.02
N ILE A 234 10.88 3.78 21.78
CA ILE A 234 9.67 2.99 21.45
C ILE A 234 9.81 1.56 21.96
N LYS A 235 10.96 0.92 21.74
CA LYS A 235 11.23 -0.46 22.14
C LYS A 235 10.99 -0.76 23.62
N LYS A 236 11.13 0.23 24.49
CA LYS A 236 10.89 0.08 25.95
C LYS A 236 9.41 0.00 26.33
N TYR A 237 8.51 0.50 25.46
CA TYR A 237 7.08 0.63 25.74
C TYR A 237 6.21 -0.31 24.91
N VAL A 238 6.81 -1.15 24.06
CA VAL A 238 6.19 -2.18 23.24
C VAL A 238 6.56 -3.57 23.76
#